data_99a10b4163f20b84461c6f551b1353eb
#
_entry.id   99a10b4163f20b84461c6f551b1353eb
#
_cell.length_a   1.000
_cell.length_b   1.000
_cell.length_c   1.000
_cell.angle_alpha   90.00
_cell.angle_beta   90.00
_cell.angle_gamma   90.00
#
_symmetry.space_group_name_H-M   'P 1'
#
loop_
_entity.id
_entity.type
_entity.pdbx_description
1 polymer ?
#
loop_
_entity_poly.entity_id
_entity_poly.type
_entity_poly.pdbx_seq_one_letter_code
_entity_poly.pdbx_strand_id
1 'polypeptide(L)'
;HLVLSTLHSGSATEALTRLRHLGLPGYLLADCLRLVVTQRLIRRLCPHCKEADASGFVASHGCVYCQQGHHQRLGLFEHLEMSPALAQLCIQGSDRQSLQVCAAQAGWPTLRSSAETLWQQGEISRIELLRVLGNE
;
A
#
# COMPACT_ATOMS: atom_id res chain seq x y z
N HIS A 1 -0.72 13.28 -24.03
CA HIS A 1 -0.63 14.10 -22.83
C HIS A 1 -0.42 13.23 -21.59
N LEU A 2 0.29 13.73 -20.60
CA LEU A 2 0.33 13.13 -19.26
C LEU A 2 -0.95 13.51 -18.51
N VAL A 3 -1.68 12.50 -18.04
CA VAL A 3 -2.91 12.68 -17.26
C VAL A 3 -2.71 12.04 -15.87
N LEU A 4 -3.03 12.79 -14.84
CA LEU A 4 -3.07 12.30 -13.45
C LEU A 4 -4.52 12.32 -12.97
N SER A 5 -4.95 11.23 -12.35
CA SER A 5 -6.31 11.08 -11.83
C SER A 5 -6.29 10.34 -10.50
N THR A 6 -7.37 10.45 -9.74
CA THR A 6 -7.54 9.74 -8.47
C THR A 6 -8.67 8.72 -8.57
N LEU A 7 -8.49 7.60 -7.87
CA LEU A 7 -9.46 6.52 -7.80
C LEU A 7 -9.50 5.97 -6.37
N HIS A 8 -10.70 5.72 -5.85
CA HIS A 8 -10.84 5.05 -4.55
C HIS A 8 -10.68 3.54 -4.72
N SER A 9 -9.56 2.99 -4.25
CA SER A 9 -9.27 1.55 -4.25
C SER A 9 -8.41 1.17 -3.04
N GLY A 10 -8.48 -0.09 -2.63
CA GLY A 10 -7.71 -0.62 -1.51
C GLY A 10 -6.27 -0.96 -1.87
N SER A 11 -6.00 -1.30 -3.14
CA SER A 11 -4.68 -1.67 -3.66
C SER A 11 -4.52 -1.26 -5.13
N ALA A 12 -3.29 -1.28 -5.65
CA ALA A 12 -3.02 -0.96 -7.04
C ALA A 12 -3.66 -1.97 -8.02
N THR A 13 -3.66 -3.26 -7.70
CA THR A 13 -4.32 -4.29 -8.52
C THR A 13 -5.85 -4.18 -8.49
N GLU A 14 -6.42 -3.77 -7.35
CA GLU A 14 -7.85 -3.48 -7.26
C GLU A 14 -8.23 -2.27 -8.14
N ALA A 15 -7.37 -1.27 -8.23
CA ALA A 15 -7.59 -0.13 -9.12
C ALA A 15 -7.73 -0.57 -10.58
N LEU A 16 -6.89 -1.51 -11.05
CA LEU A 16 -7.01 -2.07 -12.41
C LEU A 16 -8.37 -2.76 -12.62
N THR A 17 -8.76 -3.60 -11.67
CA THR A 17 -10.06 -4.30 -11.71
C THR A 17 -11.22 -3.30 -11.72
N ARG A 18 -11.14 -2.25 -10.89
CA ARG A 18 -12.16 -1.22 -10.80
C ARG A 18 -12.27 -0.40 -12.10
N LEU A 19 -11.16 -0.03 -12.73
CA LEU A 19 -11.15 0.65 -14.01
C LEU A 19 -11.85 -0.18 -15.10
N ARG A 20 -11.63 -1.49 -15.11
CA ARG A 20 -12.36 -2.41 -16.02
C ARG A 20 -13.85 -2.45 -15.72
N HIS A 21 -14.27 -2.51 -14.47
CA HIS A 21 -15.67 -2.46 -14.07
C HIS A 21 -16.35 -1.12 -14.43
N LEU A 22 -15.58 -0.04 -14.54
CA LEU A 22 -16.05 1.25 -15.06
C LEU A 22 -16.20 1.27 -16.59
N GLY A 23 -15.96 0.14 -17.26
CA GLY A 23 -16.13 -0.01 -18.70
C GLY A 23 -14.89 0.27 -19.54
N LEU A 24 -13.71 0.45 -18.90
CA LEU A 24 -12.46 0.63 -19.65
C LEU A 24 -11.97 -0.72 -20.19
N PRO A 25 -11.84 -0.87 -21.52
CA PRO A 25 -11.32 -2.09 -22.12
C PRO A 25 -9.87 -2.37 -21.68
N GLY A 26 -9.52 -3.66 -21.52
CA GLY A 26 -8.19 -4.06 -21.06
C GLY A 26 -7.05 -3.58 -21.96
N TYR A 27 -7.26 -3.48 -23.27
CA TYR A 27 -6.26 -2.96 -24.20
C TYR A 27 -5.97 -1.47 -23.99
N LEU A 28 -6.96 -0.66 -23.62
CA LEU A 28 -6.75 0.75 -23.30
C LEU A 28 -5.98 0.91 -21.98
N LEU A 29 -6.26 0.06 -20.99
CA LEU A 29 -5.46 0.05 -19.75
C LEU A 29 -4.01 -0.31 -20.03
N ALA A 30 -3.78 -1.33 -20.85
CA ALA A 30 -2.44 -1.77 -21.23
C ALA A 30 -1.64 -0.70 -21.99
N ASP A 31 -2.30 0.06 -22.85
CA ASP A 31 -1.66 1.06 -23.70
C ASP A 31 -1.45 2.41 -22.99
N CYS A 32 -2.44 2.87 -22.24
CA CYS A 32 -2.45 4.23 -21.70
C CYS A 32 -1.97 4.34 -20.24
N LEU A 33 -2.24 3.32 -19.41
CA LEU A 33 -1.88 3.36 -18.00
C LEU A 33 -0.39 3.10 -17.82
N ARG A 34 0.30 3.98 -17.12
CA ARG A 34 1.74 3.86 -16.87
C ARG A 34 2.05 3.43 -15.44
N LEU A 35 1.34 4.02 -14.49
CA LEU A 35 1.61 3.84 -13.08
C LEU A 35 0.32 3.94 -12.27
N VAL A 36 0.15 3.06 -11.31
CA VAL A 36 -0.85 3.19 -10.24
C VAL A 36 -0.10 3.32 -8.92
N VAL A 37 -0.44 4.34 -8.14
CA VAL A 37 0.09 4.54 -6.79
C VAL A 37 -1.05 4.45 -5.79
N THR A 38 -0.92 3.56 -4.82
CA THR A 38 -1.84 3.47 -3.68
C THR A 38 -1.15 4.01 -2.44
N GLN A 39 -1.87 4.81 -1.64
CA GLN A 39 -1.37 5.43 -0.42
C GLN A 39 -2.27 5.10 0.76
N ARG A 40 -1.65 4.84 1.92
CA ARG A 40 -2.28 4.80 3.23
C ARG A 40 -1.50 5.68 4.20
N LEU A 41 -2.19 6.28 5.15
CA LEU A 41 -1.56 6.99 6.26
C LEU A 41 -1.54 6.11 7.49
N ILE A 42 -0.36 5.98 8.11
CA ILE A 42 -0.14 5.19 9.31
C ILE A 42 0.48 6.07 10.41
N ARG A 43 0.05 5.88 11.67
CA ARG A 43 0.58 6.67 12.79
C ARG A 43 1.98 6.21 13.14
N ARG A 44 2.89 7.17 13.27
CA ARG A 44 4.26 6.94 13.71
C ARG A 44 4.32 6.85 15.23
N LEU A 45 5.12 5.93 15.75
CA LEU A 45 5.45 5.89 17.19
C LEU A 45 6.24 7.13 17.59
N CYS A 46 5.97 7.63 18.79
CA CYS A 46 6.73 8.75 19.34
C CYS A 46 8.17 8.31 19.63
N PRO A 47 9.19 8.97 19.06
CA PRO A 47 10.57 8.58 19.31
C PRO A 47 11.02 8.80 20.76
N HIS A 48 10.32 9.68 21.52
CA HIS A 48 10.67 10.05 22.90
C HIS A 48 10.10 9.10 23.95
N CYS A 49 9.01 8.39 23.65
CA CYS A 49 8.33 7.59 24.68
C CYS A 49 7.84 6.23 24.18
N LYS A 50 8.23 5.79 22.98
CA LYS A 50 7.93 4.42 22.56
C LYS A 50 8.62 3.42 23.48
N GLU A 51 7.97 2.31 23.76
CA GLU A 51 8.45 1.26 24.64
C GLU A 51 8.75 0.00 23.84
N ALA A 52 9.74 -0.78 24.27
CA ALA A 52 10.04 -2.08 23.67
C ALA A 52 9.24 -3.18 24.38
N ASP A 53 8.64 -4.07 23.60
CA ASP A 53 8.00 -5.29 24.11
C ASP A 53 8.40 -6.52 23.28
N ALA A 54 7.79 -7.67 23.58
CA ALA A 54 8.05 -8.92 22.85
C ALA A 54 7.68 -8.88 21.35
N SER A 55 6.84 -7.94 20.94
CA SER A 55 6.40 -7.74 19.54
C SER A 55 7.20 -6.67 18.79
N GLY A 56 8.19 -6.04 19.44
CA GLY A 56 8.99 -4.94 18.91
C GLY A 56 8.80 -3.65 19.69
N PHE A 57 8.31 -2.59 19.05
CA PHE A 57 8.00 -1.31 19.72
C PHE A 57 6.51 -1.04 19.77
N VAL A 58 6.05 -0.49 20.88
CA VAL A 58 4.65 -0.13 21.14
C VAL A 58 4.51 1.33 21.55
N ALA A 59 3.30 1.87 21.40
CA ALA A 59 2.98 3.19 21.89
C ALA A 59 2.83 3.16 23.41
N SER A 60 3.49 4.08 24.11
CA SER A 60 3.26 4.34 25.52
C SER A 60 1.97 5.13 25.76
N HIS A 61 1.71 5.47 27.03
CA HIS A 61 0.59 6.36 27.42
C HIS A 61 0.72 7.79 26.87
N GLY A 62 1.90 8.16 26.35
CA GLY A 62 2.19 9.46 25.77
C GLY A 62 3.13 10.32 26.59
N CYS A 63 3.60 11.40 25.99
CA CYS A 63 4.46 12.41 26.59
C CYS A 63 4.12 13.81 26.06
N VAL A 64 4.82 14.83 26.55
CA VAL A 64 4.59 16.24 26.14
C VAL A 64 4.81 16.51 24.64
N TYR A 65 5.48 15.61 23.92
CA TYR A 65 5.79 15.74 22.49
C TYR A 65 4.84 14.96 21.58
N CYS A 66 3.85 14.24 22.10
CA CYS A 66 3.04 13.34 21.30
C CYS A 66 1.58 13.26 21.74
N GLN A 67 0.78 12.52 20.99
CA GLN A 67 -0.61 12.19 21.31
C GLN A 67 -0.73 10.68 21.53
N GLN A 68 -0.90 10.26 22.79
CA GLN A 68 -1.08 8.85 23.16
C GLN A 68 0.01 7.94 22.55
N GLY A 69 1.29 8.32 22.68
CA GLY A 69 2.41 7.54 22.17
C GLY A 69 2.66 7.64 20.66
N HIS A 70 1.90 8.46 19.93
CA HIS A 70 2.08 8.65 18.49
C HIS A 70 2.48 10.09 18.17
N HIS A 71 3.36 10.25 17.19
CA HIS A 71 3.83 11.55 16.71
C HIS A 71 3.86 11.57 15.18
N GLN A 72 2.98 12.38 14.58
CA GLN A 72 2.80 12.48 13.13
C GLN A 72 2.23 11.21 12.46
N ARG A 73 2.14 11.26 11.15
CA ARG A 73 1.76 10.13 10.30
C ARG A 73 2.79 9.95 9.20
N LEU A 74 3.00 8.69 8.81
CA LEU A 74 3.82 8.31 7.67
C LEU A 74 2.93 7.90 6.51
N GLY A 75 3.37 8.16 5.28
CA GLY A 75 2.75 7.60 4.09
C GLY A 75 3.28 6.20 3.83
N LEU A 76 2.38 5.23 3.69
CA LEU A 76 2.67 3.94 3.08
C LEU A 76 2.31 4.02 1.61
N PHE A 77 3.19 3.54 0.76
CA PHE A 77 2.99 3.57 -0.67
C PHE A 77 3.16 2.17 -1.26
N GLU A 78 2.27 1.86 -2.18
CA GLU A 78 2.37 0.75 -3.12
C GLU A 78 2.35 1.36 -4.51
N HIS A 79 3.22 0.91 -5.39
CA HIS A 79 3.21 1.34 -6.77
C HIS A 79 3.22 0.12 -7.70
N LEU A 80 2.56 0.26 -8.83
CA LEU A 80 2.39 -0.76 -9.83
C LEU A 80 2.63 -0.12 -11.20
N GLU A 81 3.73 -0.46 -11.83
CA GLU A 81 4.03 -0.02 -13.19
C GLU A 81 3.42 -1.00 -14.20
N MET A 82 2.97 -0.49 -15.33
CA MET A 82 2.44 -1.32 -16.40
C MET A 82 3.58 -2.03 -17.14
N SER A 83 3.90 -3.24 -16.70
CA SER A 83 4.85 -4.13 -17.39
C SER A 83 4.18 -4.85 -18.57
N PRO A 84 4.94 -5.38 -19.55
CA PRO A 84 4.38 -6.17 -20.64
C PRO A 84 3.56 -7.38 -20.17
N ALA A 85 3.99 -8.05 -19.10
CA ALA A 85 3.26 -9.18 -18.51
C ALA A 85 1.93 -8.73 -17.90
N LEU A 86 1.92 -7.62 -17.15
CA LEU A 86 0.71 -7.06 -16.58
C LEU A 86 -0.25 -6.55 -17.66
N ALA A 87 0.28 -5.91 -18.70
CA ALA A 87 -0.50 -5.46 -19.86
C ALA A 87 -1.24 -6.63 -20.53
N GLN A 88 -0.54 -7.76 -20.72
CA GLN A 88 -1.14 -8.97 -21.31
C GLN A 88 -2.30 -9.51 -20.46
N LEU A 89 -2.14 -9.54 -19.12
CA LEU A 89 -3.20 -9.95 -18.21
C LEU A 89 -4.39 -8.98 -18.23
N CYS A 90 -4.15 -7.69 -18.36
CA CYS A 90 -5.23 -6.70 -18.53
C CYS A 90 -6.03 -6.93 -19.83
N ILE A 91 -5.33 -7.18 -20.94
CA ILE A 91 -5.96 -7.47 -22.26
C ILE A 91 -6.80 -8.75 -22.20
N GLN A 92 -6.28 -9.80 -21.57
CA GLN A 92 -6.97 -11.09 -21.41
C GLN A 92 -8.17 -11.04 -20.45
N GLY A 93 -8.32 -9.96 -19.71
CA GLY A 93 -9.39 -9.85 -18.74
C GLY A 93 -9.17 -10.66 -17.48
N SER A 94 -7.92 -10.96 -17.13
CA SER A 94 -7.54 -11.77 -15.98
C SER A 94 -8.13 -11.26 -14.66
N ASP A 95 -8.30 -12.16 -13.71
CA ASP A 95 -8.82 -11.86 -12.39
C ASP A 95 -7.82 -11.10 -11.51
N ARG A 96 -8.30 -10.60 -10.36
CA ARG A 96 -7.48 -9.85 -9.41
C ARG A 96 -6.28 -10.67 -8.90
N GLN A 97 -6.48 -11.98 -8.66
CA GLN A 97 -5.44 -12.85 -8.12
C GLN A 97 -4.28 -13.00 -9.11
N SER A 98 -4.56 -13.21 -10.38
CA SER A 98 -3.54 -13.27 -11.44
C SER A 98 -2.74 -11.97 -11.53
N LEU A 99 -3.40 -10.82 -11.43
CA LEU A 99 -2.74 -9.51 -11.40
C LEU A 99 -1.84 -9.35 -10.16
N GLN A 100 -2.28 -9.81 -8.98
CA GLN A 100 -1.49 -9.77 -7.75
C GLN A 100 -0.25 -10.66 -7.84
N VAL A 101 -0.37 -11.88 -8.37
CA VAL A 101 0.75 -12.80 -8.57
C VAL A 101 1.78 -12.18 -9.52
N CYS A 102 1.34 -11.59 -10.63
CA CYS A 102 2.21 -10.91 -11.57
C CYS A 102 2.95 -9.73 -10.92
N ALA A 103 2.24 -8.91 -10.14
CA ALA A 103 2.84 -7.79 -9.41
C ALA A 103 3.89 -8.26 -8.40
N ALA A 104 3.59 -9.32 -7.65
CA ALA A 104 4.52 -9.90 -6.68
C ALA A 104 5.79 -10.47 -7.35
N GLN A 105 5.65 -11.15 -8.49
CA GLN A 105 6.77 -11.67 -9.27
C GLN A 105 7.67 -10.56 -9.83
N ALA A 106 7.11 -9.40 -10.13
CA ALA A 106 7.88 -8.23 -10.54
C ALA A 106 8.66 -7.57 -9.39
N GLY A 107 8.45 -8.01 -8.14
CA GLY A 107 9.17 -7.50 -6.96
C GLY A 107 8.71 -6.12 -6.49
N TRP A 108 7.54 -5.64 -6.90
CA TRP A 108 7.03 -4.35 -6.46
C TRP A 108 6.60 -4.39 -4.99
N PRO A 109 6.98 -3.37 -4.20
CA PRO A 109 6.61 -3.30 -2.80
C PRO A 109 5.10 -3.17 -2.66
N THR A 110 4.51 -3.98 -1.80
CA THR A 110 3.11 -3.89 -1.40
C THR A 110 2.98 -2.93 -0.21
N LEU A 111 1.76 -2.45 0.08
CA LEU A 111 1.50 -1.70 1.32
C LEU A 111 1.93 -2.48 2.56
N ARG A 112 1.73 -3.81 2.56
CA ARG A 112 2.12 -4.69 3.67
C ARG A 112 3.64 -4.75 3.83
N SER A 113 4.40 -5.04 2.78
CA SER A 113 5.87 -5.11 2.87
C SER A 113 6.49 -3.77 3.29
N SER A 114 5.93 -2.66 2.82
CA SER A 114 6.33 -1.31 3.23
C SER A 114 6.05 -1.07 4.72
N ALA A 115 4.89 -1.49 5.23
CA ALA A 115 4.54 -1.36 6.65
C ALA A 115 5.38 -2.29 7.54
N GLU A 116 5.66 -3.52 7.10
CA GLU A 116 6.53 -4.45 7.82
C GLU A 116 7.96 -3.90 7.97
N THR A 117 8.47 -3.26 6.94
CA THR A 117 9.77 -2.56 7.01
C THR A 117 9.76 -1.47 8.08
N LEU A 118 8.71 -0.63 8.12
CA LEU A 118 8.57 0.42 9.14
C LEU A 118 8.40 -0.17 10.56
N TRP A 119 7.70 -1.28 10.69
CA TRP A 119 7.56 -1.99 11.96
C TRP A 119 8.90 -2.55 12.44
N GLN A 120 9.67 -3.21 11.59
CA GLN A 120 11.00 -3.72 11.91
C GLN A 120 11.98 -2.60 12.31
N GLN A 121 11.82 -1.42 11.71
CA GLN A 121 12.61 -0.22 12.08
C GLN A 121 12.13 0.44 13.39
N GLY A 122 11.03 -0.04 13.97
CA GLY A 122 10.44 0.55 15.17
C GLY A 122 9.83 1.93 14.97
N GLU A 123 9.42 2.23 13.73
CA GLU A 123 8.73 3.48 13.37
C GLU A 123 7.23 3.40 13.64
N ILE A 124 6.66 2.20 13.56
CA ILE A 124 5.25 1.92 13.83
C ILE A 124 5.11 0.70 14.74
N SER A 125 3.97 0.58 15.43
CA SER A 125 3.65 -0.61 16.20
C SER A 125 2.99 -1.69 15.32
N ARG A 126 3.08 -2.95 15.73
CA ARG A 126 2.35 -4.06 15.09
C ARG A 126 0.84 -3.84 15.12
N ILE A 127 0.31 -3.30 16.21
CA ILE A 127 -1.11 -2.99 16.34
C ILE A 127 -1.55 -1.98 15.28
N GLU A 128 -0.76 -0.95 15.04
CA GLU A 128 -1.06 0.06 14.04
C GLU A 128 -0.98 -0.49 12.62
N LEU A 129 -0.01 -1.38 12.33
CA LEU A 129 0.09 -2.11 11.06
C LEU A 129 -1.21 -2.89 10.80
N LEU A 130 -1.65 -3.69 11.76
CA LEU A 130 -2.88 -4.49 11.65
C LEU A 130 -4.13 -3.61 11.54
N ARG A 131 -4.17 -2.47 12.25
CA ARG A 131 -5.28 -1.52 12.16
C ARG A 131 -5.47 -0.95 10.76
N VAL A 132 -4.37 -0.65 10.06
CA VAL A 132 -4.40 0.01 8.75
C VAL A 132 -4.57 -0.97 7.61
N LEU A 133 -3.99 -2.16 7.70
CA LEU A 133 -3.93 -3.14 6.62
C LEU A 133 -4.80 -4.39 6.85
N GLY A 134 -5.35 -4.56 8.06
CA GLY A 134 -6.09 -5.77 8.43
C GLY A 134 -5.19 -6.93 8.80
N ASN A 135 -5.84 -8.07 9.11
CA ASN A 135 -5.17 -9.31 9.53
C ASN A 135 -4.86 -10.26 8.36
N GLU A 136 -4.86 -9.77 7.13
CA GLU A 136 -4.55 -10.61 5.96
C GLU A 136 -3.13 -11.14 5.94
#